data_24e922f2b1aec4ec6d48b210b80e716a
#
_entry.id   24e922f2b1aec4ec6d48b210b80e716a
#
_cell.length_a   1.000
_cell.length_b   1.000
_cell.length_c   1.000
_cell.angle_alpha   90.00
_cell.angle_beta   90.00
_cell.angle_gamma   90.00
#
_symmetry.space_group_name_H-M   'P 1'
#
loop_
_entity.id
_entity.type
_entity.pdbx_description
1 polymer ?
#
loop_
_entity_poly.entity_id
_entity_poly.type
_entity_poly.pdbx_seq_one_letter_code
_entity_poly.pdbx_strand_id
1 'polypeptide(L)'
;MTKAIRRAVLGVLLAATFLSIAVPFAGAAPPKPEEDPFYSYSGSTPLAQIAPGTVLKTRTLNYHVVGVPLPVTAVQLLYRSTSELGEPTVNVTSVLKPLLSIGTPQVVAYQSFYDSLNPADEPSYAISGGLTLGGAIPQVESALIGPELLAGRTVVIADTEGEGADFAAGPEYGKNTLDSLKAALASSATGLSSTKKIGLIGYSGGAIATEWAAELAPTYAPSVNSKLVGAAIGGVLVDPAHNLHYVEGSLSWAGVMPMAIIGVSRAFHIDLTPYLSEYGKQLYAKLEKASIAEALGQYPGLTWAQLAKPEYPTPESIPVYVHTVNQLIMGTGGTPTTPLLIGQGALGELEGTAGDKPGIGEGDGVMIAGDVRTLAREYCEHGDKVQYDQYALGHITTAVPWIATAVPWLEARFAGLTAPQDCGSIEPGNALTPIAE
;
A
#
# COMPACT_ATOMS: atom_id res chain seq x y z
N MET A 1 31.78 9.22 9.82
CA MET A 1 30.73 9.63 8.87
C MET A 1 31.38 10.40 7.71
N THR A 2 31.48 9.79 6.55
CA THR A 2 32.16 10.33 5.37
C THR A 2 31.29 11.39 4.69
N LYS A 3 31.95 12.39 4.04
CA LYS A 3 31.29 13.50 3.30
C LYS A 3 30.24 13.05 2.26
N ALA A 4 30.28 11.78 1.83
CA ALA A 4 29.33 11.20 0.88
C ALA A 4 27.95 10.96 1.51
N ILE A 5 27.88 10.52 2.78
CA ILE A 5 26.61 10.26 3.50
C ILE A 5 25.88 11.58 3.78
N ARG A 6 26.62 12.65 4.10
CA ARG A 6 26.00 13.99 4.26
C ARG A 6 25.39 14.54 2.97
N ARG A 7 25.91 14.16 1.80
CA ARG A 7 25.35 14.61 0.50
C ARG A 7 24.10 13.83 0.08
N ALA A 8 23.99 12.55 0.45
CA ALA A 8 22.80 11.73 0.17
C ALA A 8 21.60 12.16 1.04
N VAL A 9 21.82 12.42 2.33
CA VAL A 9 20.79 12.94 3.25
C VAL A 9 20.35 14.36 2.87
N LEU A 10 21.25 15.20 2.34
CA LEU A 10 20.90 16.52 1.82
C LEU A 10 20.07 16.45 0.52
N GLY A 11 20.25 15.41 -0.28
CA GLY A 11 19.50 15.21 -1.53
C GLY A 11 18.02 14.90 -1.33
N VAL A 12 17.68 14.15 -0.28
CA VAL A 12 16.27 13.82 0.05
C VAL A 12 15.60 15.01 0.76
N LEU A 13 16.32 15.79 1.54
CA LEU A 13 15.82 17.03 2.16
C LEU A 13 15.67 18.19 1.17
N LEU A 14 16.40 18.19 0.05
CA LEU A 14 16.27 19.21 -1.00
C LEU A 14 15.03 18.99 -1.89
N ALA A 15 14.47 17.79 -1.96
CA ALA A 15 13.19 17.55 -2.63
C ALA A 15 12.01 18.23 -1.89
N ALA A 16 12.13 18.46 -0.59
CA ALA A 16 11.11 19.13 0.22
C ALA A 16 11.14 20.68 0.15
N THR A 17 12.18 21.27 -0.43
CA THR A 17 12.34 22.74 -0.49
C THR A 17 11.94 23.37 -1.84
N PHE A 18 11.48 22.60 -2.81
CA PHE A 18 11.02 23.15 -4.10
C PHE A 18 9.54 23.57 -4.14
N LEU A 19 8.87 23.64 -3.00
CA LEU A 19 7.43 24.02 -2.92
C LEU A 19 7.17 25.54 -2.81
N SER A 20 8.07 26.39 -3.31
CA SER A 20 7.88 27.84 -3.26
C SER A 20 7.80 28.53 -4.62
N ILE A 21 7.44 27.81 -5.68
CA ILE A 21 7.08 28.47 -6.94
C ILE A 21 5.55 28.43 -7.03
N ALA A 22 4.91 29.49 -6.53
CA ALA A 22 3.53 29.77 -6.80
C ALA A 22 3.38 30.08 -8.31
N VAL A 23 3.06 29.07 -9.10
CA VAL A 23 2.55 29.24 -10.45
C VAL A 23 1.04 29.47 -10.30
N PRO A 24 0.50 30.62 -10.72
CA PRO A 24 -0.93 30.87 -10.67
C PRO A 24 -1.61 30.11 -11.82
N PHE A 25 -1.85 28.82 -11.67
CA PHE A 25 -2.88 28.12 -12.40
C PHE A 25 -4.09 27.97 -11.48
N ALA A 26 -4.91 29.02 -11.39
CA ALA A 26 -6.13 29.03 -10.61
C ALA A 26 -7.26 28.31 -11.37
N GLY A 27 -7.16 27.00 -11.53
CA GLY A 27 -8.35 26.15 -11.54
C GLY A 27 -8.82 26.04 -10.09
N ALA A 28 -10.14 26.11 -9.83
CA ALA A 28 -10.66 25.76 -8.51
C ALA A 28 -10.22 24.33 -8.16
N ALA A 29 -9.77 24.12 -6.91
CA ALA A 29 -9.47 22.77 -6.43
C ALA A 29 -10.70 21.87 -6.64
N PRO A 30 -10.54 20.59 -7.03
CA PRO A 30 -11.66 19.68 -7.14
C PRO A 30 -12.35 19.54 -5.77
N PRO A 31 -13.68 19.26 -5.74
CA PRO A 31 -14.35 18.94 -4.48
C PRO A 31 -13.71 17.70 -3.87
N LYS A 32 -13.66 17.66 -2.54
CA LYS A 32 -13.12 16.50 -1.81
C LYS A 32 -13.99 15.26 -2.03
N PRO A 33 -13.45 14.04 -1.81
CA PRO A 33 -14.21 12.80 -2.02
C PRO A 33 -15.57 12.79 -1.31
N GLU A 34 -15.64 13.28 -0.07
CA GLU A 34 -16.89 13.38 0.68
C GLU A 34 -17.92 14.36 0.11
N GLU A 35 -17.47 15.31 -0.72
CA GLU A 35 -18.31 16.35 -1.34
C GLU A 35 -18.58 16.07 -2.82
N ASP A 36 -17.82 15.19 -3.46
CA ASP A 36 -17.92 14.88 -4.88
C ASP A 36 -18.85 13.68 -5.12
N PRO A 37 -20.03 13.90 -5.75
CA PRO A 37 -20.95 12.81 -6.08
C PRO A 37 -20.34 11.68 -6.90
N PHE A 38 -19.15 11.88 -7.50
CA PHE A 38 -18.46 10.83 -8.24
C PHE A 38 -18.06 9.66 -7.32
N TYR A 39 -17.67 9.92 -6.08
CA TYR A 39 -17.20 8.91 -5.12
C TYR A 39 -18.30 8.09 -4.44
N SER A 40 -19.56 8.41 -4.64
CA SER A 40 -20.69 7.72 -4.01
C SER A 40 -21.53 6.96 -5.03
N TYR A 41 -22.18 5.88 -4.63
CA TYR A 41 -23.13 5.15 -5.46
C TYR A 41 -24.57 5.58 -5.13
N SER A 42 -25.33 5.96 -6.16
CA SER A 42 -26.73 6.39 -6.06
C SER A 42 -27.67 5.64 -7.03
N GLY A 43 -27.23 4.47 -7.53
CA GLY A 43 -28.03 3.65 -8.42
C GLY A 43 -29.17 2.92 -7.71
N SER A 44 -30.16 2.45 -8.44
CA SER A 44 -31.34 1.74 -7.91
C SER A 44 -31.06 0.27 -7.56
N THR A 45 -30.05 -0.35 -8.16
CA THR A 45 -29.67 -1.74 -7.87
C THR A 45 -28.87 -1.79 -6.57
N PRO A 46 -29.25 -2.56 -5.55
CA PRO A 46 -28.44 -2.69 -4.34
C PRO A 46 -27.01 -3.18 -4.64
N LEU A 47 -25.99 -2.61 -3.99
CA LEU A 47 -24.58 -2.97 -4.20
C LEU A 47 -24.32 -4.47 -3.99
N ALA A 48 -25.03 -5.12 -3.07
CA ALA A 48 -24.94 -6.56 -2.83
C ALA A 48 -25.34 -7.43 -4.06
N GLN A 49 -26.08 -6.86 -5.01
CA GLN A 49 -26.47 -7.54 -6.25
C GLN A 49 -25.54 -7.23 -7.42
N ILE A 50 -24.56 -6.37 -7.20
CA ILE A 50 -23.57 -5.97 -8.20
C ILE A 50 -22.29 -6.75 -7.95
N ALA A 51 -21.76 -7.38 -9.00
CA ALA A 51 -20.53 -8.16 -8.86
C ALA A 51 -19.29 -7.26 -8.59
N PRO A 52 -18.31 -7.73 -7.80
CA PRO A 52 -17.03 -7.02 -7.60
C PRO A 52 -16.34 -6.70 -8.91
N GLY A 53 -15.76 -5.49 -9.01
CA GLY A 53 -15.12 -4.98 -10.22
C GLY A 53 -16.09 -4.44 -11.27
N THR A 54 -17.40 -4.36 -10.98
CA THR A 54 -18.37 -3.71 -11.89
C THR A 54 -18.20 -2.19 -11.83
N VAL A 55 -18.05 -1.56 -12.99
CA VAL A 55 -17.96 -0.10 -13.12
C VAL A 55 -19.33 0.52 -12.86
N LEU A 56 -19.39 1.46 -11.93
CA LEU A 56 -20.61 2.19 -11.51
C LEU A 56 -20.66 3.59 -12.12
N LYS A 57 -19.50 4.27 -12.18
CA LYS A 57 -19.36 5.59 -12.80
C LYS A 57 -18.02 5.69 -13.52
N THR A 58 -17.96 6.60 -14.49
CA THR A 58 -16.72 6.87 -15.25
C THR A 58 -16.60 8.39 -15.44
N ARG A 59 -15.39 8.91 -15.23
CA ARG A 59 -15.04 10.27 -15.65
C ARG A 59 -13.64 10.26 -16.29
N THR A 60 -13.40 11.26 -17.13
CA THR A 60 -12.09 11.45 -17.79
C THR A 60 -11.60 12.85 -17.47
N LEU A 61 -10.33 12.93 -17.10
CA LEU A 61 -9.66 14.16 -16.73
C LEU A 61 -8.19 14.11 -17.15
N ASN A 62 -7.46 15.20 -16.99
CA ASN A 62 -6.01 15.19 -17.12
C ASN A 62 -5.38 14.67 -15.82
N TYR A 63 -4.29 13.92 -15.94
CA TYR A 63 -3.44 13.58 -14.79
C TYR A 63 -2.79 14.85 -14.25
N HIS A 64 -2.95 15.12 -12.94
CA HIS A 64 -2.30 16.25 -12.28
C HIS A 64 -1.11 15.80 -11.46
N VAL A 65 -0.06 16.60 -11.46
CA VAL A 65 1.09 16.48 -10.57
C VAL A 65 1.27 17.80 -9.85
N VAL A 66 1.18 17.78 -8.52
CA VAL A 66 1.20 18.98 -7.66
C VAL A 66 0.17 20.01 -8.14
N GLY A 67 -1.06 19.54 -8.45
CA GLY A 67 -2.15 20.38 -8.95
C GLY A 67 -2.00 20.87 -10.39
N VAL A 68 -0.89 20.56 -11.08
CA VAL A 68 -0.63 20.97 -12.47
C VAL A 68 -1.12 19.88 -13.43
N PRO A 69 -2.06 20.16 -14.35
CA PRO A 69 -2.51 19.20 -15.34
C PRO A 69 -1.43 18.89 -16.35
N LEU A 70 -1.16 17.60 -16.58
CA LEU A 70 -0.28 17.10 -17.60
C LEU A 70 -1.08 16.66 -18.84
N PRO A 71 -0.46 16.58 -20.04
CA PRO A 71 -1.12 16.09 -21.25
C PRO A 71 -1.25 14.54 -21.22
N VAL A 72 -1.57 13.96 -20.09
CA VAL A 72 -1.78 12.53 -19.85
C VAL A 72 -3.23 12.35 -19.46
N THR A 73 -3.95 11.51 -20.19
CA THR A 73 -5.34 11.21 -19.88
C THR A 73 -5.44 10.27 -18.68
N ALA A 74 -6.20 10.66 -17.68
CA ALA A 74 -6.64 9.82 -16.57
C ALA A 74 -8.12 9.47 -16.73
N VAL A 75 -8.44 8.17 -16.77
CA VAL A 75 -9.81 7.67 -16.70
C VAL A 75 -10.04 7.19 -15.28
N GLN A 76 -10.96 7.84 -14.55
CA GLN A 76 -11.35 7.39 -13.21
C GLN A 76 -12.64 6.58 -13.29
N LEU A 77 -12.65 5.48 -12.56
CA LEU A 77 -13.77 4.56 -12.46
C LEU A 77 -14.17 4.43 -10.99
N LEU A 78 -15.42 4.75 -10.67
CA LEU A 78 -16.04 4.26 -9.45
C LEU A 78 -16.49 2.82 -9.73
N TYR A 79 -16.09 1.89 -8.89
CA TYR A 79 -16.42 0.47 -9.07
C TYR A 79 -16.93 -0.14 -7.76
N ARG A 80 -17.67 -1.23 -7.87
CA ARG A 80 -18.08 -2.05 -6.72
C ARG A 80 -16.88 -2.85 -6.22
N SER A 81 -16.57 -2.73 -4.93
CA SER A 81 -15.53 -3.49 -4.26
C SER A 81 -16.07 -4.23 -3.03
N THR A 82 -15.20 -4.88 -2.28
CA THR A 82 -15.54 -5.69 -1.12
C THR A 82 -14.70 -5.26 0.06
N SER A 83 -15.35 -4.88 1.16
CA SER A 83 -14.70 -4.45 2.40
C SER A 83 -13.92 -5.59 3.07
N GLU A 84 -13.23 -5.27 4.15
CA GLU A 84 -12.52 -6.27 4.96
C GLU A 84 -13.47 -7.37 5.45
N LEU A 85 -14.65 -7.00 5.93
CA LEU A 85 -15.69 -7.92 6.42
C LEU A 85 -16.48 -8.66 5.32
N GLY A 86 -16.09 -8.48 4.04
CA GLY A 86 -16.79 -9.11 2.92
C GLY A 86 -18.06 -8.39 2.48
N GLU A 87 -18.35 -7.21 3.00
CA GLU A 87 -19.52 -6.41 2.66
C GLU A 87 -19.33 -5.68 1.32
N PRO A 88 -20.42 -5.40 0.59
CA PRO A 88 -20.33 -4.64 -0.65
C PRO A 88 -20.05 -3.17 -0.37
N THR A 89 -18.99 -2.64 -0.97
CA THR A 89 -18.60 -1.23 -0.90
C THR A 89 -18.30 -0.68 -2.28
N VAL A 90 -17.95 0.59 -2.38
CA VAL A 90 -17.48 1.25 -3.60
C VAL A 90 -16.05 1.72 -3.42
N ASN A 91 -15.32 1.79 -4.53
CA ASN A 91 -13.97 2.34 -4.49
C ASN A 91 -13.62 3.00 -5.82
N VAL A 92 -12.56 3.79 -5.87
CA VAL A 92 -12.12 4.50 -7.07
C VAL A 92 -10.77 3.98 -7.55
N THR A 93 -10.62 3.91 -8.86
CA THR A 93 -9.33 3.67 -9.52
C THR A 93 -9.08 4.71 -10.60
N SER A 94 -7.82 5.06 -10.78
CA SER A 94 -7.36 5.95 -11.85
C SER A 94 -6.53 5.14 -12.87
N VAL A 95 -6.92 5.23 -14.13
CA VAL A 95 -6.22 4.58 -15.26
C VAL A 95 -5.51 5.65 -16.07
N LEU A 96 -4.20 5.73 -15.95
CA LEU A 96 -3.35 6.68 -16.65
C LEU A 96 -2.93 6.09 -18.01
N LYS A 97 -3.29 6.79 -19.08
CA LYS A 97 -3.00 6.33 -20.44
C LYS A 97 -1.66 6.89 -20.94
N PRO A 98 -0.77 6.05 -21.47
CA PRO A 98 0.45 6.55 -22.11
C PRO A 98 0.10 7.41 -23.33
N LEU A 99 0.95 8.39 -23.64
CA LEU A 99 0.79 9.22 -24.86
C LEU A 99 0.91 8.41 -26.13
N LEU A 100 1.74 7.37 -26.12
CA LEU A 100 1.94 6.43 -27.22
C LEU A 100 1.86 5.01 -26.67
N SER A 101 1.04 4.18 -27.28
CA SER A 101 0.96 2.76 -26.99
C SER A 101 1.07 1.99 -28.31
N ILE A 102 1.94 0.99 -28.35
CA ILE A 102 2.18 0.16 -29.54
C ILE A 102 1.85 -1.29 -29.22
N GLY A 103 1.00 -1.91 -30.02
CA GLY A 103 0.60 -3.32 -29.86
C GLY A 103 -0.49 -3.54 -28.80
N THR A 104 -0.48 -4.72 -28.19
CA THR A 104 -1.43 -5.07 -27.13
C THR A 104 -1.09 -4.31 -25.87
N PRO A 105 -2.05 -3.64 -25.20
CA PRO A 105 -1.80 -2.89 -23.98
C PRO A 105 -1.16 -3.77 -22.90
N GLN A 106 -0.12 -3.26 -22.27
CA GLN A 106 0.47 -3.79 -21.04
C GLN A 106 0.09 -2.87 -19.87
N VAL A 107 -0.16 -3.45 -18.73
CA VAL A 107 -0.65 -2.74 -17.55
C VAL A 107 0.32 -2.91 -16.40
N VAL A 108 0.70 -1.81 -15.79
CA VAL A 108 1.31 -1.79 -14.45
C VAL A 108 0.22 -1.38 -13.46
N ALA A 109 -0.14 -2.27 -12.55
CA ALA A 109 -0.90 -1.92 -11.36
C ALA A 109 0.10 -1.40 -10.34
N TYR A 110 0.12 -0.10 -10.17
CA TYR A 110 0.98 0.60 -9.23
C TYR A 110 0.20 0.84 -7.94
N GLN A 111 0.73 0.36 -6.83
CA GLN A 111 0.14 0.56 -5.52
C GLN A 111 0.89 1.67 -4.79
N SER A 112 0.17 2.75 -4.49
CA SER A 112 0.70 3.92 -3.78
C SER A 112 0.95 3.61 -2.31
N PHE A 113 1.98 4.23 -1.74
CA PHE A 113 2.29 4.19 -0.30
C PHE A 113 1.83 5.47 0.42
N TYR A 114 0.62 5.94 0.11
CA TYR A 114 0.10 7.20 0.67
C TYR A 114 -0.25 7.12 2.16
N ASP A 115 -0.56 5.96 2.68
CA ASP A 115 -0.75 5.61 4.09
C ASP A 115 -1.49 6.70 4.88
N SER A 116 -2.81 6.71 4.83
CA SER A 116 -3.63 7.78 5.41
C SER A 116 -4.93 7.25 6.01
N LEU A 117 -5.45 7.97 6.99
CA LEU A 117 -6.80 7.79 7.55
C LEU A 117 -7.80 8.81 7.00
N ASN A 118 -7.43 9.50 5.91
CA ASN A 118 -8.21 10.58 5.29
C ASN A 118 -8.45 10.29 3.80
N PRO A 119 -9.69 10.03 3.38
CA PRO A 119 -10.00 9.78 1.97
C PRO A 119 -9.57 10.91 1.01
N ALA A 120 -9.37 12.13 1.51
CA ALA A 120 -8.85 13.23 0.69
C ALA A 120 -7.35 13.11 0.36
N ASP A 121 -6.63 12.14 0.93
CA ASP A 121 -5.21 11.87 0.60
C ASP A 121 -5.04 10.79 -0.46
N GLU A 122 -6.12 10.15 -0.85
CA GLU A 122 -6.10 9.04 -1.80
C GLU A 122 -5.58 9.43 -3.20
N PRO A 123 -4.94 8.47 -3.90
CA PRO A 123 -4.40 8.69 -5.23
C PRO A 123 -5.39 9.29 -6.23
N SER A 124 -6.66 8.87 -6.20
CA SER A 124 -7.65 9.36 -7.15
C SER A 124 -7.93 10.86 -7.00
N TYR A 125 -7.97 11.34 -5.76
CA TYR A 125 -8.13 12.76 -5.47
C TYR A 125 -6.90 13.57 -5.86
N ALA A 126 -5.70 13.08 -5.52
CA ALA A 126 -4.43 13.69 -5.91
C ALA A 126 -4.28 13.78 -7.44
N ILE A 127 -4.62 12.70 -8.17
CA ILE A 127 -4.62 12.63 -9.64
C ILE A 127 -5.62 13.62 -10.26
N SER A 128 -6.73 13.90 -9.59
CA SER A 128 -7.71 14.89 -10.06
C SER A 128 -7.29 16.35 -9.82
N GLY A 129 -6.17 16.57 -9.13
CA GLY A 129 -5.64 17.90 -8.82
C GLY A 129 -5.88 18.34 -7.37
N GLY A 130 -6.39 17.46 -6.52
CA GLY A 130 -6.49 17.67 -5.08
C GLY A 130 -5.12 17.83 -4.43
N LEU A 131 -5.03 18.73 -3.45
CA LEU A 131 -3.80 19.02 -2.71
C LEU A 131 -4.08 18.93 -1.21
N THR A 132 -3.48 17.94 -0.58
CA THR A 132 -3.48 17.75 0.88
C THR A 132 -2.06 17.40 1.33
N LEU A 133 -1.80 17.38 2.62
CA LEU A 133 -0.46 17.03 3.12
C LEU A 133 -0.16 15.55 2.84
N GLY A 134 -1.07 14.63 3.14
CA GLY A 134 -0.90 13.21 2.85
C GLY A 134 -0.92 12.92 1.35
N GLY A 135 -1.80 13.60 0.60
CA GLY A 135 -1.86 13.52 -0.86
C GLY A 135 -0.60 14.02 -1.59
N ALA A 136 0.37 14.62 -0.88
CA ALA A 136 1.69 14.91 -1.44
C ALA A 136 2.48 13.63 -1.81
N ILE A 137 2.21 12.52 -1.14
CA ILE A 137 2.88 11.24 -1.44
C ILE A 137 2.51 10.74 -2.85
N PRO A 138 1.22 10.54 -3.22
CA PRO A 138 0.85 10.19 -4.59
C PRO A 138 1.38 11.17 -5.65
N GLN A 139 1.60 12.43 -5.30
CA GLN A 139 2.16 13.42 -6.22
C GLN A 139 3.64 13.16 -6.53
N VAL A 140 4.47 12.85 -5.51
CA VAL A 140 5.90 12.56 -5.72
C VAL A 140 6.13 11.20 -6.38
N GLU A 141 5.20 10.26 -6.24
CA GLU A 141 5.20 8.97 -6.93
C GLU A 141 5.09 9.09 -8.47
N SER A 142 4.74 10.28 -8.97
CA SER A 142 4.81 10.58 -10.41
C SER A 142 6.18 10.31 -11.01
N ALA A 143 7.25 10.37 -10.22
CA ALA A 143 8.60 9.99 -10.64
C ALA A 143 8.76 8.48 -10.92
N LEU A 144 7.91 7.63 -10.31
CA LEU A 144 7.87 6.17 -10.54
C LEU A 144 6.89 5.82 -11.66
N ILE A 145 5.79 6.54 -11.74
CA ILE A 145 4.71 6.35 -12.73
C ILE A 145 5.15 6.82 -14.13
N GLY A 146 5.87 7.94 -14.19
CA GLY A 146 6.30 8.56 -15.45
C GLY A 146 7.08 7.64 -16.38
N PRO A 147 8.10 6.91 -15.91
CA PRO A 147 8.83 5.93 -16.72
C PRO A 147 7.95 4.85 -17.36
N GLU A 148 6.94 4.34 -16.64
CA GLU A 148 6.02 3.35 -17.17
C GLU A 148 5.15 3.91 -18.31
N LEU A 149 4.65 5.13 -18.14
CA LEU A 149 3.90 5.83 -19.17
C LEU A 149 4.77 6.13 -20.41
N LEU A 150 6.04 6.50 -20.21
CA LEU A 150 7.00 6.71 -21.30
C LEU A 150 7.36 5.41 -22.01
N ALA A 151 7.38 4.28 -21.31
CA ALA A 151 7.53 2.95 -21.90
C ALA A 151 6.28 2.47 -22.67
N GLY A 152 5.21 3.27 -22.72
CA GLY A 152 3.98 2.95 -23.43
C GLY A 152 3.02 2.05 -22.66
N ARG A 153 3.21 1.88 -21.35
CA ARG A 153 2.31 1.11 -20.47
C ARG A 153 1.22 1.96 -19.87
N THR A 154 0.06 1.38 -19.72
CA THR A 154 -1.01 1.96 -18.93
C THR A 154 -0.75 1.69 -17.45
N VAL A 155 -0.87 2.71 -16.61
CA VAL A 155 -0.75 2.57 -15.16
C VAL A 155 -2.14 2.62 -14.54
N VAL A 156 -2.46 1.61 -13.72
CA VAL A 156 -3.71 1.50 -12.96
C VAL A 156 -3.38 1.70 -11.49
N ILE A 157 -4.06 2.65 -10.84
CA ILE A 157 -3.81 3.05 -9.46
C ILE A 157 -5.16 3.03 -8.73
N ALA A 158 -5.34 2.08 -7.82
CA ALA A 158 -6.51 2.02 -6.95
C ALA A 158 -6.31 2.90 -5.71
N ASP A 159 -7.40 3.39 -5.13
CA ASP A 159 -7.42 3.89 -3.77
C ASP A 159 -7.44 2.67 -2.84
N THR A 160 -6.25 2.17 -2.47
CA THR A 160 -6.10 0.84 -1.86
C THR A 160 -6.74 0.72 -0.49
N GLU A 161 -6.80 1.81 0.28
CA GLU A 161 -7.38 1.85 1.62
C GLU A 161 -8.92 1.90 1.64
N GLY A 162 -9.54 1.97 0.45
CA GLY A 162 -10.98 1.88 0.31
C GLY A 162 -11.74 3.15 0.73
N GLU A 163 -13.08 3.10 0.65
CA GLU A 163 -13.97 4.22 0.96
C GLU A 163 -13.77 4.78 2.38
N GLY A 164 -13.35 3.93 3.33
CA GLY A 164 -13.12 4.27 4.73
C GLY A 164 -11.75 4.85 5.04
N ALA A 165 -10.80 4.81 4.13
CA ALA A 165 -9.37 5.02 4.40
C ALA A 165 -8.92 4.09 5.54
N ASP A 166 -9.05 2.79 5.32
CA ASP A 166 -8.89 1.71 6.28
C ASP A 166 -7.43 1.25 6.33
N PHE A 167 -6.54 2.18 6.72
CA PHE A 167 -5.09 1.98 6.73
C PHE A 167 -4.69 0.66 7.41
N ALA A 168 -3.82 -0.11 6.75
CA ALA A 168 -3.27 -1.40 7.15
C ALA A 168 -4.25 -2.60 7.14
N ALA A 169 -5.47 -2.46 6.62
CA ALA A 169 -6.41 -3.57 6.42
C ALA A 169 -6.04 -4.34 5.12
N GLY A 170 -5.00 -5.18 5.20
CA GLY A 170 -4.34 -5.80 4.05
C GLY A 170 -5.26 -6.58 3.09
N PRO A 171 -6.12 -7.52 3.54
CA PRO A 171 -7.04 -8.24 2.67
C PRO A 171 -7.97 -7.33 1.86
N GLU A 172 -8.42 -6.20 2.42
CA GLU A 172 -9.22 -5.21 1.70
C GLU A 172 -8.40 -4.52 0.60
N TYR A 173 -7.14 -4.17 0.88
CA TYR A 173 -6.23 -3.60 -0.11
C TYR A 173 -6.07 -4.51 -1.33
N GLY A 174 -5.89 -5.82 -1.09
CA GLY A 174 -5.81 -6.82 -2.13
C GLY A 174 -7.10 -6.90 -2.97
N LYS A 175 -8.26 -6.92 -2.31
CA LYS A 175 -9.58 -6.93 -2.98
C LYS A 175 -9.78 -5.66 -3.80
N ASN A 176 -9.48 -4.47 -3.24
CA ASN A 176 -9.58 -3.18 -3.93
C ASN A 176 -8.70 -3.14 -5.17
N THR A 177 -7.45 -3.62 -5.08
CA THR A 177 -6.53 -3.74 -6.22
C THR A 177 -7.09 -4.66 -7.31
N LEU A 178 -7.57 -5.85 -6.96
CA LEU A 178 -8.06 -6.84 -7.91
C LEU A 178 -9.38 -6.41 -8.58
N ASP A 179 -10.30 -5.79 -7.83
CA ASP A 179 -11.56 -5.27 -8.37
C ASP A 179 -11.33 -4.04 -9.25
N SER A 180 -10.35 -3.19 -8.90
CA SER A 180 -9.84 -2.12 -9.77
C SER A 180 -9.40 -2.66 -11.13
N LEU A 181 -8.60 -3.72 -11.14
CA LEU A 181 -8.14 -4.36 -12.38
C LEU A 181 -9.28 -4.98 -13.18
N LYS A 182 -10.25 -5.64 -12.53
CA LYS A 182 -11.48 -6.12 -13.22
C LYS A 182 -12.22 -4.95 -13.86
N ALA A 183 -12.44 -3.85 -13.13
CA ALA A 183 -13.13 -2.65 -13.62
C ALA A 183 -12.36 -2.01 -14.80
N ALA A 184 -11.05 -1.85 -14.67
CA ALA A 184 -10.21 -1.29 -15.71
C ALA A 184 -10.22 -2.12 -16.99
N LEU A 185 -10.17 -3.46 -16.90
CA LEU A 185 -10.21 -4.36 -18.04
C LEU A 185 -11.59 -4.40 -18.71
N ALA A 186 -12.67 -4.24 -17.96
CA ALA A 186 -14.05 -4.30 -18.47
C ALA A 186 -14.50 -2.97 -19.09
N SER A 187 -13.97 -1.84 -18.65
CA SER A 187 -14.41 -0.52 -19.14
C SER A 187 -13.93 -0.24 -20.56
N SER A 188 -14.86 0.11 -21.45
CA SER A 188 -14.51 0.58 -22.81
C SER A 188 -13.72 1.90 -22.79
N ALA A 189 -13.91 2.73 -21.76
CA ALA A 189 -13.23 4.02 -21.62
C ALA A 189 -11.71 3.86 -21.44
N THR A 190 -11.24 2.75 -20.86
CA THR A 190 -9.81 2.49 -20.64
C THR A 190 -9.10 1.95 -21.88
N GLY A 191 -9.80 1.17 -22.71
CA GLY A 191 -9.23 0.49 -23.87
C GLY A 191 -8.41 -0.75 -23.53
N LEU A 192 -8.58 -1.35 -22.34
CA LEU A 192 -7.74 -2.43 -21.80
C LEU A 192 -8.32 -3.83 -22.02
N SER A 193 -9.44 -4.00 -22.72
CA SER A 193 -10.10 -5.30 -22.90
C SER A 193 -9.22 -6.38 -23.54
N SER A 194 -8.22 -5.99 -24.35
CA SER A 194 -7.27 -6.90 -25.00
C SER A 194 -5.99 -7.16 -24.19
N THR A 195 -5.84 -6.57 -23.01
CA THR A 195 -4.65 -6.74 -22.15
C THR A 195 -4.37 -8.21 -21.83
N LYS A 196 -3.13 -8.63 -22.00
CA LYS A 196 -2.62 -9.99 -21.74
C LYS A 196 -1.62 -10.07 -20.62
N LYS A 197 -0.99 -8.93 -20.27
CA LYS A 197 0.10 -8.86 -19.29
C LYS A 197 -0.15 -7.72 -18.32
N ILE A 198 -0.14 -8.06 -17.03
CA ILE A 198 -0.28 -7.14 -15.90
C ILE A 198 0.87 -7.41 -14.94
N GLY A 199 1.61 -6.37 -14.57
CA GLY A 199 2.59 -6.42 -13.50
C GLY A 199 2.04 -5.69 -12.28
N LEU A 200 2.28 -6.22 -11.09
CA LEU A 200 1.97 -5.56 -9.82
C LEU A 200 3.25 -4.98 -9.24
N ILE A 201 3.21 -3.79 -8.66
CA ILE A 201 4.35 -3.17 -7.99
C ILE A 201 3.90 -2.25 -6.88
N GLY A 202 4.52 -2.36 -5.71
CA GLY A 202 4.29 -1.48 -4.57
C GLY A 202 5.40 -1.55 -3.53
N TYR A 203 5.59 -0.45 -2.81
CA TYR A 203 6.52 -0.31 -1.70
C TYR A 203 5.75 0.10 -0.45
N SER A 204 6.20 -0.32 0.76
CA SER A 204 5.58 0.07 2.03
C SER A 204 4.07 -0.24 2.08
N GLY A 205 3.19 0.71 2.32
CA GLY A 205 1.74 0.51 2.22
C GLY A 205 1.29 -0.02 0.86
N GLY A 206 1.95 0.42 -0.23
CA GLY A 206 1.73 -0.16 -1.56
C GLY A 206 2.19 -1.63 -1.67
N ALA A 207 3.18 -2.05 -0.87
CA ALA A 207 3.58 -3.44 -0.80
C ALA A 207 2.51 -4.31 -0.13
N ILE A 208 1.79 -3.79 0.88
CA ILE A 208 0.64 -4.47 1.50
C ILE A 208 -0.40 -4.80 0.41
N ALA A 209 -0.77 -3.80 -0.39
CA ALA A 209 -1.74 -3.99 -1.46
C ALA A 209 -1.25 -4.94 -2.56
N THR A 210 0.04 -4.87 -2.91
CA THR A 210 0.65 -5.69 -3.97
C THR A 210 0.70 -7.16 -3.54
N GLU A 211 1.11 -7.41 -2.31
CA GLU A 211 1.23 -8.76 -1.76
C GLU A 211 -0.15 -9.40 -1.61
N TRP A 212 -1.09 -8.79 -0.90
CA TRP A 212 -2.44 -9.31 -0.74
C TRP A 212 -3.17 -9.48 -2.09
N ALA A 213 -2.91 -8.62 -3.06
CA ALA A 213 -3.45 -8.81 -4.40
C ALA A 213 -2.86 -10.04 -5.09
N ALA A 214 -1.56 -10.30 -4.95
CA ALA A 214 -0.93 -11.48 -5.51
C ALA A 214 -1.42 -12.77 -4.81
N GLU A 215 -1.55 -12.74 -3.50
CA GLU A 215 -2.02 -13.84 -2.65
C GLU A 215 -3.49 -14.21 -2.95
N LEU A 216 -4.36 -13.23 -3.05
CA LEU A 216 -5.79 -13.44 -3.29
C LEU A 216 -6.14 -13.69 -4.77
N ALA A 217 -5.29 -13.29 -5.72
CA ALA A 217 -5.61 -13.33 -7.15
C ALA A 217 -6.05 -14.72 -7.66
N PRO A 218 -5.44 -15.85 -7.27
CA PRO A 218 -5.83 -17.17 -7.76
C PRO A 218 -7.28 -17.55 -7.46
N THR A 219 -7.80 -17.16 -6.30
CA THR A 219 -9.13 -17.53 -5.81
C THR A 219 -10.16 -16.42 -6.02
N TYR A 220 -9.82 -15.18 -5.72
CA TYR A 220 -10.74 -14.04 -5.77
C TYR A 220 -10.90 -13.44 -7.18
N ALA A 221 -9.83 -13.45 -7.98
CA ALA A 221 -9.81 -12.84 -9.31
C ALA A 221 -9.06 -13.68 -10.36
N PRO A 222 -9.48 -14.94 -10.65
CA PRO A 222 -8.76 -15.84 -11.58
C PRO A 222 -8.54 -15.25 -12.98
N SER A 223 -9.47 -14.42 -13.46
CA SER A 223 -9.36 -13.75 -14.76
C SER A 223 -8.27 -12.66 -14.80
N VAL A 224 -7.97 -12.02 -13.66
CA VAL A 224 -6.83 -11.12 -13.49
C VAL A 224 -5.57 -11.93 -13.28
N ASN A 225 -5.60 -12.94 -12.40
CA ASN A 225 -4.48 -13.82 -12.09
C ASN A 225 -3.84 -14.41 -13.35
N SER A 226 -4.66 -14.90 -14.29
CA SER A 226 -4.18 -15.47 -15.57
C SER A 226 -3.39 -14.48 -16.46
N LYS A 227 -3.38 -13.20 -16.12
CA LYS A 227 -2.68 -12.13 -16.84
C LYS A 227 -1.48 -11.58 -16.07
N LEU A 228 -1.34 -11.94 -14.79
CA LEU A 228 -0.21 -11.50 -13.97
C LEU A 228 1.08 -12.09 -14.52
N VAL A 229 2.08 -11.24 -14.69
CA VAL A 229 3.41 -11.64 -15.17
C VAL A 229 4.45 -11.59 -14.06
N GLY A 230 4.16 -10.90 -12.95
CA GLY A 230 4.99 -10.79 -11.77
C GLY A 230 4.46 -9.76 -10.80
N ALA A 231 4.87 -9.87 -9.54
CA ALA A 231 4.64 -8.88 -8.49
C ALA A 231 5.96 -8.50 -7.83
N ALA A 232 6.24 -7.19 -7.77
CA ALA A 232 7.40 -6.62 -7.11
C ALA A 232 6.96 -5.92 -5.81
N ILE A 233 7.45 -6.41 -4.68
CA ILE A 233 7.01 -6.10 -3.33
C ILE A 233 8.22 -5.60 -2.55
N GLY A 234 8.14 -4.43 -1.92
CA GLY A 234 9.25 -3.88 -1.16
C GLY A 234 8.83 -3.32 0.19
N GLY A 235 9.57 -3.66 1.27
CA GLY A 235 9.28 -3.16 2.62
C GLY A 235 7.87 -3.52 3.08
N VAL A 236 7.55 -4.80 3.18
CA VAL A 236 6.18 -5.30 3.37
C VAL A 236 5.85 -5.65 4.83
N LEU A 237 4.65 -5.29 5.26
CA LEU A 237 4.06 -5.65 6.55
C LEU A 237 3.48 -7.08 6.48
N VAL A 238 4.12 -8.05 7.13
CA VAL A 238 3.71 -9.45 7.09
C VAL A 238 2.82 -9.82 8.27
N ASP A 239 3.26 -9.54 9.49
CA ASP A 239 2.52 -9.81 10.72
C ASP A 239 2.31 -8.52 11.52
N PRO A 240 1.09 -7.96 11.53
CA PRO A 240 0.81 -6.71 12.23
C PRO A 240 1.02 -6.75 13.74
N ALA A 241 0.87 -7.91 14.37
CA ALA A 241 1.13 -8.04 15.82
C ALA A 241 2.63 -7.91 16.11
N HIS A 242 3.48 -8.57 15.35
CA HIS A 242 4.93 -8.41 15.45
C HIS A 242 5.35 -6.97 15.18
N ASN A 243 4.78 -6.35 14.14
CA ASN A 243 5.09 -4.97 13.78
C ASN A 243 4.71 -3.98 14.87
N LEU A 244 3.59 -4.17 15.56
CA LEU A 244 3.21 -3.31 16.68
C LEU A 244 4.29 -3.35 17.76
N HIS A 245 4.76 -4.54 18.15
CA HIS A 245 5.86 -4.70 19.10
C HIS A 245 7.18 -4.12 18.56
N TYR A 246 7.46 -4.26 17.27
CA TYR A 246 8.69 -3.75 16.67
C TYR A 246 8.76 -2.24 16.70
N VAL A 247 7.71 -1.53 16.31
CA VAL A 247 7.71 -0.06 16.22
C VAL A 247 7.47 0.63 17.56
N GLU A 248 6.91 -0.05 18.55
CA GLU A 248 6.67 0.48 19.87
C GLU A 248 7.97 1.06 20.49
N GLY A 249 7.90 2.28 20.97
CA GLY A 249 9.06 2.96 21.57
C GLY A 249 10.12 3.48 20.59
N SER A 250 9.95 3.28 19.28
CA SER A 250 10.89 3.79 18.27
C SER A 250 10.87 5.31 18.16
N LEU A 251 11.92 5.88 17.53
CA LEU A 251 12.00 7.32 17.35
C LEU A 251 11.12 7.84 16.21
N SER A 252 11.16 7.15 15.07
CA SER A 252 10.47 7.64 13.86
C SER A 252 9.09 7.01 13.68
N TRP A 253 8.95 5.71 13.94
CA TRP A 253 7.81 4.91 13.52
C TRP A 253 6.74 4.68 14.59
N ALA A 254 7.00 5.01 15.85
CA ALA A 254 6.04 4.77 16.94
C ALA A 254 4.67 5.43 16.72
N GLY A 255 4.60 6.56 16.00
CA GLY A 255 3.34 7.23 15.65
C GLY A 255 2.49 6.52 14.61
N VAL A 256 3.08 5.58 13.84
CA VAL A 256 2.34 4.78 12.85
C VAL A 256 1.50 3.70 13.52
N MET A 257 1.92 3.22 14.69
CA MET A 257 1.17 2.24 15.48
C MET A 257 -0.29 2.66 15.74
N PRO A 258 -0.59 3.82 16.34
CA PRO A 258 -1.99 4.22 16.55
C PRO A 258 -2.73 4.47 15.23
N MET A 259 -2.08 4.89 14.15
CA MET A 259 -2.73 4.99 12.85
C MET A 259 -3.21 3.62 12.33
N ALA A 260 -2.33 2.60 12.36
CA ALA A 260 -2.69 1.24 11.95
C ALA A 260 -3.83 0.68 12.80
N ILE A 261 -3.78 0.90 14.13
CA ILE A 261 -4.86 0.49 15.04
C ILE A 261 -6.19 1.16 14.65
N ILE A 262 -6.18 2.45 14.32
CA ILE A 262 -7.40 3.19 13.91
C ILE A 262 -7.94 2.64 12.58
N GLY A 263 -7.10 2.49 11.55
CA GLY A 263 -7.52 2.02 10.24
C GLY A 263 -8.08 0.59 10.28
N VAL A 264 -7.36 -0.32 10.92
CA VAL A 264 -7.83 -1.69 11.14
C VAL A 264 -9.15 -1.73 11.93
N SER A 265 -9.27 -0.89 12.96
CA SER A 265 -10.53 -0.84 13.73
C SER A 265 -11.73 -0.38 12.91
N ARG A 266 -11.53 0.54 11.95
CA ARG A 266 -12.57 0.93 10.98
C ARG A 266 -12.95 -0.24 10.09
N ALA A 267 -11.96 -0.88 9.47
CA ALA A 267 -12.18 -2.02 8.58
C ALA A 267 -12.98 -3.14 9.24
N PHE A 268 -12.76 -3.38 10.53
CA PHE A 268 -13.44 -4.42 11.32
C PHE A 268 -14.63 -3.91 12.17
N HIS A 269 -15.02 -2.64 12.05
CA HIS A 269 -16.11 -2.01 12.79
C HIS A 269 -15.95 -2.15 14.33
N ILE A 270 -14.72 -2.00 14.84
CA ILE A 270 -14.37 -2.17 16.26
C ILE A 270 -14.37 -0.82 16.98
N ASP A 271 -15.07 -0.71 18.10
CA ASP A 271 -14.94 0.40 19.05
C ASP A 271 -13.74 0.18 19.97
N LEU A 272 -12.71 0.99 19.84
CA LEU A 272 -11.51 0.93 20.67
C LEU A 272 -11.63 1.70 21.99
N THR A 273 -12.63 2.58 22.13
CA THR A 273 -12.74 3.50 23.27
C THR A 273 -12.75 2.80 24.64
N PRO A 274 -13.32 1.58 24.80
CA PRO A 274 -13.27 0.85 26.07
C PRO A 274 -11.86 0.50 26.55
N TYR A 275 -10.90 0.35 25.62
CA TYR A 275 -9.55 -0.14 25.91
C TYR A 275 -8.54 1.00 26.10
N LEU A 276 -8.83 2.20 25.56
CA LEU A 276 -7.91 3.32 25.55
C LEU A 276 -7.84 4.07 26.89
N SER A 277 -6.64 4.47 27.27
CA SER A 277 -6.40 5.47 28.30
C SER A 277 -6.94 6.85 27.89
N GLU A 278 -7.00 7.80 28.81
CA GLU A 278 -7.40 9.18 28.43
C GLU A 278 -6.44 9.82 27.41
N TYR A 279 -5.15 9.53 27.51
CA TYR A 279 -4.17 9.94 26.49
C TYR A 279 -4.41 9.24 25.16
N GLY A 280 -4.67 7.92 25.19
CA GLY A 280 -5.00 7.14 23.98
C GLY A 280 -6.23 7.67 23.26
N LYS A 281 -7.29 8.04 23.97
CA LYS A 281 -8.50 8.66 23.40
C LYS A 281 -8.21 10.02 22.73
N GLN A 282 -7.40 10.86 23.39
CA GLN A 282 -7.00 12.16 22.84
C GLN A 282 -6.18 11.98 21.55
N LEU A 283 -5.27 10.99 21.56
CA LEU A 283 -4.44 10.71 20.40
C LEU A 283 -5.26 10.10 19.27
N TYR A 284 -6.20 9.20 19.56
CA TYR A 284 -7.16 8.67 18.58
C TYR A 284 -7.90 9.80 17.88
N ALA A 285 -8.54 10.70 18.63
CA ALA A 285 -9.28 11.82 18.05
C ALA A 285 -8.39 12.78 17.22
N LYS A 286 -7.11 12.88 17.56
CA LYS A 286 -6.14 13.70 16.81
C LYS A 286 -5.73 13.02 15.50
N LEU A 287 -5.59 11.69 15.48
CA LEU A 287 -5.07 10.94 14.35
C LEU A 287 -6.15 10.34 13.45
N GLU A 288 -7.42 10.39 13.81
CA GLU A 288 -8.51 9.73 13.05
C GLU A 288 -8.64 10.15 11.58
N LYS A 289 -7.98 11.23 11.17
CA LYS A 289 -7.87 11.72 9.79
C LYS A 289 -6.45 12.10 9.41
N ALA A 290 -5.46 11.54 10.10
CA ALA A 290 -4.07 11.85 9.85
C ALA A 290 -3.49 10.96 8.75
N SER A 291 -2.55 11.52 8.01
CA SER A 291 -1.67 10.79 7.09
C SER A 291 -0.37 10.38 7.77
N ILE A 292 0.38 9.49 7.12
CA ILE A 292 1.73 9.13 7.56
C ILE A 292 2.64 10.36 7.70
N ALA A 293 2.46 11.38 6.87
CA ALA A 293 3.22 12.63 6.94
C ALA A 293 2.97 13.42 8.25
N GLU A 294 1.84 13.17 8.92
CA GLU A 294 1.47 13.80 10.20
C GLU A 294 1.80 12.94 11.42
N ALA A 295 2.14 11.67 11.22
CA ALA A 295 2.46 10.74 12.30
C ALA A 295 3.95 10.42 12.39
N LEU A 296 4.64 10.30 11.26
CA LEU A 296 6.05 9.92 11.20
C LEU A 296 6.94 10.91 11.96
N GLY A 297 7.69 10.41 12.94
CA GLY A 297 8.59 11.22 13.76
C GLY A 297 7.91 12.18 14.76
N GLN A 298 6.57 12.19 14.87
CA GLN A 298 5.84 13.10 15.76
C GLN A 298 5.62 12.54 17.16
N TYR A 299 5.80 11.24 17.36
CA TYR A 299 5.52 10.56 18.63
C TYR A 299 6.69 9.67 19.06
N PRO A 300 7.93 10.21 19.17
CA PRO A 300 9.09 9.41 19.53
C PRO A 300 8.92 8.77 20.91
N GLY A 301 9.20 7.47 20.97
CA GLY A 301 9.11 6.71 22.22
C GLY A 301 7.68 6.35 22.66
N LEU A 302 6.67 6.54 21.81
CA LEU A 302 5.29 6.15 22.13
C LEU A 302 5.19 4.63 22.31
N THR A 303 4.53 4.20 23.39
CA THR A 303 4.35 2.79 23.75
C THR A 303 2.86 2.41 23.88
N TRP A 304 2.58 1.12 23.78
CA TRP A 304 1.25 0.56 24.05
C TRP A 304 0.73 0.97 25.45
N ALA A 305 1.58 0.87 26.47
CA ALA A 305 1.22 1.20 27.84
C ALA A 305 0.75 2.66 28.04
N GLN A 306 1.14 3.57 27.15
CA GLN A 306 0.62 4.95 27.17
C GLN A 306 -0.76 5.05 26.50
N LEU A 307 -1.03 4.23 25.50
CA LEU A 307 -2.27 4.26 24.73
C LEU A 307 -3.40 3.52 25.43
N ALA A 308 -3.10 2.40 26.09
CA ALA A 308 -4.10 1.51 26.70
C ALA A 308 -4.30 1.82 28.19
N LYS A 309 -5.46 1.38 28.73
CA LYS A 309 -5.68 1.35 30.16
C LYS A 309 -4.79 0.31 30.83
N PRO A 310 -4.43 0.48 32.12
CA PRO A 310 -3.58 -0.47 32.83
C PRO A 310 -4.10 -1.91 32.89
N GLU A 311 -5.41 -2.10 32.76
CA GLU A 311 -6.04 -3.44 32.69
C GLU A 311 -5.67 -4.22 31.45
N TYR A 312 -5.15 -3.53 30.41
CA TYR A 312 -4.73 -4.11 29.13
C TYR A 312 -3.22 -3.87 28.94
N PRO A 313 -2.35 -4.59 29.68
CA PRO A 313 -0.91 -4.34 29.72
C PRO A 313 -0.20 -4.62 28.39
N THR A 314 -0.79 -5.48 27.54
CA THR A 314 -0.32 -5.77 26.18
C THR A 314 -1.51 -5.81 25.23
N PRO A 315 -1.30 -5.63 23.91
CA PRO A 315 -2.38 -5.74 22.92
C PRO A 315 -3.08 -7.09 22.97
N GLU A 316 -2.34 -8.18 23.20
CA GLU A 316 -2.83 -9.57 23.27
C GLU A 316 -3.76 -9.80 24.47
N SER A 317 -3.79 -8.91 25.45
CA SER A 317 -4.78 -8.96 26.54
C SER A 317 -6.21 -8.57 26.10
N ILE A 318 -6.38 -8.15 24.84
CA ILE A 318 -7.65 -7.73 24.23
C ILE A 318 -8.10 -8.79 23.21
N PRO A 319 -9.12 -9.62 23.51
CA PRO A 319 -9.52 -10.71 22.61
C PRO A 319 -9.88 -10.26 21.19
N VAL A 320 -10.58 -9.11 21.03
CA VAL A 320 -10.92 -8.61 19.70
C VAL A 320 -9.68 -8.18 18.91
N TYR A 321 -8.62 -7.69 19.56
CA TYR A 321 -7.35 -7.43 18.90
C TYR A 321 -6.74 -8.72 18.36
N VAL A 322 -6.63 -9.76 19.18
CA VAL A 322 -6.06 -11.06 18.78
C VAL A 322 -6.82 -11.64 17.59
N HIS A 323 -8.15 -11.68 17.68
CA HIS A 323 -9.00 -12.15 16.58
C HIS A 323 -8.74 -11.38 15.28
N THR A 324 -8.58 -10.07 15.37
CA THR A 324 -8.41 -9.19 14.20
C THR A 324 -7.03 -9.33 13.57
N VAL A 325 -5.95 -9.24 14.35
CA VAL A 325 -4.59 -9.27 13.78
C VAL A 325 -4.25 -10.62 13.17
N ASN A 326 -4.81 -11.72 13.70
CA ASN A 326 -4.64 -13.05 13.13
C ASN A 326 -5.21 -13.18 11.70
N GLN A 327 -6.17 -12.34 11.31
CA GLN A 327 -6.74 -12.32 9.96
C GLN A 327 -5.89 -11.49 8.97
N LEU A 328 -4.92 -10.73 9.49
CA LEU A 328 -4.08 -9.82 8.71
C LEU A 328 -2.67 -10.37 8.45
N ILE A 329 -2.37 -11.58 8.94
CA ILE A 329 -1.07 -12.25 8.69
C ILE A 329 -1.02 -12.68 7.23
N MET A 330 -0.02 -12.20 6.47
CA MET A 330 0.19 -12.59 5.07
C MET A 330 0.51 -14.09 4.96
N GLY A 331 0.14 -14.70 3.86
CA GLY A 331 0.20 -16.14 3.64
C GLY A 331 -1.07 -16.88 4.09
N THR A 332 -1.99 -16.22 4.81
CA THR A 332 -3.25 -16.83 5.29
C THR A 332 -4.40 -16.76 4.27
N GLY A 333 -4.35 -15.85 3.32
CA GLY A 333 -5.38 -15.67 2.28
C GLY A 333 -5.19 -16.60 1.07
N GLY A 334 -4.03 -17.22 0.93
CA GLY A 334 -3.71 -18.14 -0.16
C GLY A 334 -2.24 -18.13 -0.57
N THR A 335 -1.96 -18.62 -1.75
CA THR A 335 -0.60 -18.66 -2.31
C THR A 335 -0.60 -18.00 -3.68
N PRO A 336 0.30 -17.04 -3.94
CA PRO A 336 0.47 -16.48 -5.28
C PRO A 336 0.81 -17.56 -6.31
N THR A 337 0.50 -17.31 -7.57
CA THR A 337 0.90 -18.18 -8.70
C THR A 337 1.70 -17.41 -9.74
N THR A 338 2.04 -16.17 -9.44
CA THR A 338 2.86 -15.29 -10.28
C THR A 338 4.24 -15.12 -9.66
N PRO A 339 5.33 -15.03 -10.44
CA PRO A 339 6.67 -14.81 -9.87
C PRO A 339 6.73 -13.57 -8.98
N LEU A 340 7.46 -13.66 -7.88
CA LEU A 340 7.62 -12.59 -6.89
C LEU A 340 9.07 -12.07 -6.86
N LEU A 341 9.22 -10.75 -6.73
CA LEU A 341 10.41 -10.09 -6.22
C LEU A 341 10.04 -9.45 -4.89
N ILE A 342 10.72 -9.86 -3.83
CA ILE A 342 10.51 -9.32 -2.48
C ILE A 342 11.81 -8.66 -2.03
N GLY A 343 11.76 -7.37 -1.68
CA GLY A 343 12.92 -6.63 -1.18
C GLY A 343 12.67 -6.06 0.20
N GLN A 344 13.59 -6.30 1.15
CA GLN A 344 13.41 -5.92 2.55
C GLN A 344 14.67 -5.29 3.15
N GLY A 345 14.52 -4.16 3.85
CA GLY A 345 15.58 -3.58 4.67
C GLY A 345 15.76 -4.31 6.00
N ALA A 346 16.96 -4.24 6.58
CA ALA A 346 17.28 -4.92 7.84
C ALA A 346 18.18 -4.09 8.77
N LEU A 347 18.18 -2.75 8.64
CA LEU A 347 18.99 -1.85 9.49
C LEU A 347 18.12 -0.70 10.01
N GLY A 348 17.10 -1.06 10.80
CA GLY A 348 16.12 -0.14 11.37
C GLY A 348 16.70 0.87 12.36
N GLU A 349 17.87 0.60 12.94
CA GLU A 349 18.60 1.53 13.80
C GLU A 349 18.91 2.86 13.09
N LEU A 350 19.01 2.86 11.76
CA LEU A 350 19.16 4.08 10.97
C LEU A 350 17.95 5.02 11.08
N GLU A 351 16.79 4.46 11.42
CA GLU A 351 15.51 5.15 11.56
C GLU A 351 15.00 5.15 13.01
N GLY A 352 15.85 4.67 13.94
CA GLY A 352 15.60 4.74 15.37
C GLY A 352 14.72 3.61 15.93
N THR A 353 14.67 2.45 15.24
CA THR A 353 14.02 1.25 15.73
C THR A 353 15.08 0.16 15.98
N ALA A 354 15.20 -0.30 17.22
CA ALA A 354 16.16 -1.32 17.60
C ALA A 354 15.71 -2.72 17.19
N GLY A 355 16.66 -3.51 16.66
CA GLY A 355 16.45 -4.93 16.26
C GLY A 355 16.67 -5.93 17.39
N ASP A 356 16.66 -5.49 18.66
CA ASP A 356 17.03 -6.29 19.83
C ASP A 356 15.83 -6.87 20.60
N LYS A 357 14.61 -6.68 20.11
CA LYS A 357 13.39 -7.17 20.77
C LYS A 357 13.29 -8.70 20.61
N PRO A 358 13.13 -9.44 21.72
CA PRO A 358 13.06 -10.90 21.69
C PRO A 358 11.92 -11.42 20.80
N GLY A 359 12.24 -12.37 19.91
CA GLY A 359 11.26 -12.98 18.99
C GLY A 359 10.91 -12.14 17.76
N ILE A 360 11.38 -10.89 17.68
CA ILE A 360 11.14 -9.96 16.56
C ILE A 360 12.38 -9.86 15.66
N GLY A 361 13.53 -9.53 16.24
CA GLY A 361 14.78 -9.42 15.49
C GLY A 361 14.90 -8.16 14.63
N GLU A 362 15.78 -8.23 13.64
CA GLU A 362 16.10 -7.12 12.75
C GLU A 362 14.94 -6.80 11.79
N GLY A 363 14.83 -5.51 11.49
CA GLY A 363 13.92 -4.98 10.47
C GLY A 363 14.46 -3.68 9.89
N ASP A 364 13.68 -3.02 9.08
CA ASP A 364 14.08 -1.79 8.39
C ASP A 364 13.72 -0.49 9.14
N GLY A 365 13.07 -0.61 10.27
CA GLY A 365 12.57 0.50 11.08
C GLY A 365 11.07 0.39 11.34
N VAL A 366 10.32 -0.16 10.38
CA VAL A 366 8.90 -0.41 10.51
C VAL A 366 8.52 -1.85 10.14
N MET A 367 9.18 -2.49 9.17
CA MET A 367 8.91 -3.86 8.74
C MET A 367 10.01 -4.82 9.21
N ILE A 368 9.66 -6.08 9.45
CA ILE A 368 10.52 -7.06 10.11
C ILE A 368 11.10 -8.03 9.09
N ALA A 369 12.42 -8.06 8.94
CA ALA A 369 13.10 -8.88 7.94
C ALA A 369 12.89 -10.40 8.18
N GLY A 370 12.79 -10.83 9.44
CA GLY A 370 12.51 -12.21 9.80
C GLY A 370 11.15 -12.70 9.30
N ASP A 371 10.11 -11.88 9.44
CA ASP A 371 8.76 -12.21 8.98
C ASP A 371 8.70 -12.32 7.46
N VAL A 372 9.33 -11.38 6.76
CA VAL A 372 9.38 -11.37 5.29
C VAL A 372 10.15 -12.58 4.74
N ARG A 373 11.25 -13.01 5.41
CA ARG A 373 11.97 -14.24 5.02
C ARG A 373 11.08 -15.47 5.16
N THR A 374 10.32 -15.58 6.24
CA THR A 374 9.41 -16.71 6.43
C THR A 374 8.34 -16.74 5.36
N LEU A 375 7.66 -15.65 5.08
CA LEU A 375 6.67 -15.55 4.01
C LEU A 375 7.26 -15.96 2.65
N ALA A 376 8.43 -15.42 2.31
CA ALA A 376 9.12 -15.75 1.05
C ALA A 376 9.45 -17.25 0.95
N ARG A 377 9.89 -17.89 2.06
CA ARG A 377 10.16 -19.33 2.12
C ARG A 377 8.90 -20.18 1.99
N GLU A 378 7.79 -19.78 2.64
CA GLU A 378 6.51 -20.48 2.53
C GLU A 378 6.00 -20.48 1.09
N TYR A 379 6.08 -19.35 0.39
CA TYR A 379 5.74 -19.29 -1.04
C TYR A 379 6.66 -20.18 -1.90
N CYS A 380 7.96 -20.21 -1.59
CA CYS A 380 8.89 -21.15 -2.24
C CYS A 380 8.51 -22.62 -2.02
N GLU A 381 8.11 -22.99 -0.79
CA GLU A 381 7.68 -24.35 -0.43
C GLU A 381 6.40 -24.76 -1.16
N HIS A 382 5.54 -23.80 -1.47
CA HIS A 382 4.33 -24.00 -2.30
C HIS A 382 4.63 -24.00 -3.80
N GLY A 383 5.87 -23.76 -4.22
CA GLY A 383 6.32 -23.88 -5.61
C GLY A 383 6.39 -22.57 -6.39
N ASP A 384 6.20 -21.43 -5.73
CA ASP A 384 6.38 -20.13 -6.36
C ASP A 384 7.84 -19.79 -6.63
N LYS A 385 8.05 -18.94 -7.62
CA LYS A 385 9.38 -18.41 -7.95
C LYS A 385 9.55 -17.08 -7.22
N VAL A 386 10.32 -17.12 -6.14
CA VAL A 386 10.61 -15.95 -5.31
C VAL A 386 12.07 -15.56 -5.45
N GLN A 387 12.32 -14.30 -5.84
CA GLN A 387 13.59 -13.62 -5.61
C GLN A 387 13.46 -12.76 -4.36
N TYR A 388 14.37 -12.95 -3.40
CA TYR A 388 14.39 -12.19 -2.14
C TYR A 388 15.70 -11.42 -2.01
N ASP A 389 15.60 -10.08 -1.94
CA ASP A 389 16.74 -9.18 -1.78
C ASP A 389 16.69 -8.51 -0.40
N GLN A 390 17.70 -8.74 0.45
CA GLN A 390 17.83 -8.07 1.74
C GLN A 390 18.85 -6.94 1.68
N TYR A 391 18.50 -5.77 2.20
CA TYR A 391 19.33 -4.58 2.18
C TYR A 391 19.76 -4.18 3.61
N ALA A 392 21.03 -3.87 3.81
CA ALA A 392 21.54 -3.31 5.06
C ALA A 392 21.21 -1.80 5.16
N LEU A 393 19.92 -1.47 5.10
CA LEU A 393 19.35 -0.11 5.06
C LEU A 393 18.06 -0.07 5.88
N GLY A 394 17.64 1.15 6.27
CA GLY A 394 16.32 1.41 6.84
C GLY A 394 15.23 1.46 5.78
N HIS A 395 13.98 1.60 6.21
CA HIS A 395 12.79 1.53 5.36
C HIS A 395 12.82 2.58 4.24
N ILE A 396 12.99 3.86 4.59
CA ILE A 396 13.00 4.96 3.61
C ILE A 396 14.19 4.81 2.63
N THR A 397 15.35 4.41 3.14
CA THR A 397 16.55 4.32 2.31
C THR A 397 16.60 3.06 1.43
N THR A 398 15.90 2.01 1.81
CA THR A 398 15.78 0.76 1.01
C THR A 398 14.95 0.99 -0.28
N ALA A 399 14.00 1.92 -0.28
CA ALA A 399 13.16 2.19 -1.44
C ALA A 399 13.98 2.45 -2.72
N VAL A 400 15.10 3.17 -2.61
CA VAL A 400 15.92 3.55 -3.79
C VAL A 400 16.58 2.34 -4.47
N PRO A 401 17.40 1.50 -3.80
CA PRO A 401 17.98 0.32 -4.43
C PRO A 401 16.92 -0.74 -4.79
N TRP A 402 15.82 -0.84 -4.02
CA TRP A 402 14.74 -1.73 -4.37
C TRP A 402 14.07 -1.33 -5.70
N ILE A 403 13.71 -0.07 -5.91
CA ILE A 403 13.14 0.43 -7.17
C ILE A 403 14.10 0.16 -8.34
N ALA A 404 15.40 0.37 -8.14
CA ALA A 404 16.42 0.11 -9.15
C ALA A 404 16.50 -1.38 -9.55
N THR A 405 16.07 -2.30 -8.69
CA THR A 405 15.93 -3.73 -8.99
C THR A 405 14.53 -4.07 -9.52
N ALA A 406 13.47 -3.56 -8.88
CA ALA A 406 12.09 -3.91 -9.16
C ALA A 406 11.62 -3.53 -10.56
N VAL A 407 11.97 -2.32 -11.03
CA VAL A 407 11.56 -1.85 -12.36
C VAL A 407 12.18 -2.71 -13.46
N PRO A 408 13.51 -2.93 -13.55
CA PRO A 408 14.08 -3.84 -14.55
C PRO A 408 13.61 -5.29 -14.41
N TRP A 409 13.37 -5.74 -13.18
CA TRP A 409 12.84 -7.08 -12.95
C TRP A 409 11.46 -7.23 -13.58
N LEU A 410 10.55 -6.26 -13.36
CA LEU A 410 9.20 -6.28 -13.92
C LEU A 410 9.22 -6.14 -15.44
N GLU A 411 10.11 -5.29 -15.99
CA GLU A 411 10.39 -5.20 -17.43
C GLU A 411 10.70 -6.56 -18.04
N ALA A 412 11.58 -7.32 -17.40
CA ALA A 412 11.93 -8.67 -17.84
C ALA A 412 10.73 -9.63 -17.83
N ARG A 413 9.80 -9.47 -16.89
CA ARG A 413 8.52 -10.25 -16.87
C ARG A 413 7.62 -9.86 -18.03
N PHE A 414 7.49 -8.57 -18.34
CA PHE A 414 6.76 -8.13 -19.53
C PHE A 414 7.39 -8.65 -20.83
N ALA A 415 8.71 -8.76 -20.87
CA ALA A 415 9.42 -9.37 -22.00
C ALA A 415 9.26 -10.90 -22.08
N GLY A 416 8.70 -11.55 -21.07
CA GLY A 416 8.51 -13.00 -21.00
C GLY A 416 9.78 -13.78 -20.65
N LEU A 417 10.77 -13.11 -20.06
CA LEU A 417 11.98 -13.77 -19.57
C LEU A 417 11.67 -14.57 -18.31
N THR A 418 12.42 -15.65 -18.07
CA THR A 418 12.27 -16.48 -16.88
C THR A 418 12.55 -15.68 -15.61
N ALA A 419 11.70 -15.82 -14.59
CA ALA A 419 11.89 -15.17 -13.31
C ALA A 419 13.10 -15.77 -12.59
N PRO A 420 14.04 -14.94 -12.07
CA PRO A 420 15.02 -15.39 -11.11
C PRO A 420 14.34 -15.93 -9.85
N GLN A 421 15.03 -16.81 -9.15
CA GLN A 421 14.62 -17.31 -7.82
C GLN A 421 15.84 -17.68 -7.01
N ASP A 422 15.74 -17.53 -5.70
CA ASP A 422 16.77 -17.90 -4.73
C ASP A 422 16.20 -18.71 -3.54
N CYS A 423 15.08 -19.40 -3.78
CA CYS A 423 14.34 -20.20 -2.80
C CYS A 423 15.22 -21.15 -1.95
N GLY A 424 16.35 -21.62 -2.48
CA GLY A 424 17.28 -22.50 -1.76
C GLY A 424 18.25 -21.77 -0.82
N SER A 425 18.30 -20.45 -0.84
CA SER A 425 19.27 -19.63 -0.12
C SER A 425 18.66 -18.57 0.82
N ILE A 426 17.33 -18.47 0.87
CA ILE A 426 16.65 -17.56 1.81
C ILE A 426 16.84 -18.09 3.23
N GLU A 427 17.47 -17.28 4.09
CA GLU A 427 17.69 -17.63 5.49
C GLU A 427 16.35 -17.80 6.25
N PRO A 428 16.31 -18.66 7.29
CA PRO A 428 15.14 -18.77 8.16
C PRO A 428 14.72 -17.43 8.78
N GLY A 429 13.45 -17.28 9.07
CA GLY A 429 12.87 -16.11 9.71
C GLY A 429 12.06 -16.44 10.96
N ASN A 430 11.19 -15.51 11.35
CA ASN A 430 10.31 -15.64 12.50
C ASN A 430 9.15 -16.62 12.18
N ALA A 431 8.55 -17.20 13.21
CA ALA A 431 7.33 -17.98 13.03
C ALA A 431 6.13 -17.03 12.80
N LEU A 432 5.35 -17.25 11.75
CA LEU A 432 4.12 -16.51 11.46
C LEU A 432 2.90 -17.27 12.03
N THR A 433 3.00 -17.67 13.29
CA THR A 433 1.93 -18.45 13.96
C THR A 433 0.89 -17.49 14.55
N PRO A 434 -0.39 -17.67 14.22
CA PRO A 434 -1.45 -16.88 14.85
C PRO A 434 -1.39 -16.92 16.38
N ILE A 435 -1.67 -15.80 17.02
CA ILE A 435 -1.75 -15.69 18.48
C ILE A 435 -2.92 -16.57 18.96
N ALA A 436 -2.71 -17.33 20.04
CA ALA A 436 -3.78 -18.13 20.61
C ALA A 436 -4.94 -17.26 21.13
N GLU A 437 -6.17 -17.58 20.70
CA GLU A 437 -7.40 -16.92 21.14
C GLU A 437 -7.86 -17.41 22.52
#